data_006425b1befd5151bae56bce4fcdd95a
#
_entry.id   006425b1befd5151bae56bce4fcdd95a
#
_cell.length_a   1.000
_cell.length_b   1.000
_cell.length_c   1.000
_cell.angle_alpha   90.00
_cell.angle_beta   90.00
_cell.angle_gamma   90.00
#
_symmetry.space_group_name_H-M   'P 1'
#
loop_
_entity.id
_entity.type
_entity.pdbx_description
1 polymer ?
#
loop_
_entity_poly.entity_id
_entity_poly.type
_entity_poly.pdbx_seq_one_letter_code
_entity_poly.pdbx_strand_id
1 'polypeptide(L)'
;MSGDDDLFIQEAAKNKKVGICFTEESLMYSDPPPSFVKWIKQKARHLSTSNEYRFVYKLILGFYSFSQILWFLSILSFLILYPNFWYLVVGFVIVKWLVQWIIFGKFALKINAKKIAYALPFYDILFSLYLILFGIIKPFIKPKTWN
;
A
#
# COMPACT_ATOMS: atom_id res chain seq x y z
N MET A 1 -8.51 -11.63 -17.45
CA MET A 1 -7.71 -11.50 -16.19
C MET A 1 -7.68 -10.04 -15.82
N SER A 2 -7.52 -9.70 -14.54
CA SER A 2 -7.30 -8.30 -14.12
C SER A 2 -5.82 -8.15 -13.78
N GLY A 3 -5.22 -6.97 -14.05
CA GLY A 3 -3.80 -6.74 -13.77
C GLY A 3 -2.87 -7.17 -14.89
N ASP A 4 -3.37 -7.16 -16.12
CA ASP A 4 -2.61 -7.51 -17.33
C ASP A 4 -1.41 -6.58 -17.51
N ASP A 5 -1.57 -5.30 -17.11
CA ASP A 5 -0.54 -4.27 -17.08
C ASP A 5 0.61 -4.60 -16.12
N ASP A 6 0.29 -5.01 -14.89
CA ASP A 6 1.30 -5.41 -13.89
C ASP A 6 2.11 -6.64 -14.35
N LEU A 7 1.42 -7.65 -14.89
CA LEU A 7 2.04 -8.87 -15.39
C LEU A 7 2.87 -8.59 -16.65
N PHE A 8 2.35 -7.77 -17.55
CA PHE A 8 3.06 -7.34 -18.75
C PHE A 8 4.36 -6.61 -18.40
N ILE A 9 4.32 -5.66 -17.46
CA ILE A 9 5.51 -4.93 -17.02
C ILE A 9 6.53 -5.88 -16.40
N GLN A 10 6.10 -6.85 -15.58
CA GLN A 10 7.02 -7.83 -14.98
C GLN A 10 7.74 -8.67 -16.04
N GLU A 11 7.07 -8.99 -17.14
CA GLU A 11 7.70 -9.77 -18.23
C GLU A 11 8.53 -8.86 -19.14
N ALA A 12 8.02 -7.70 -19.53
CA ALA A 12 8.72 -6.76 -20.40
C ALA A 12 9.98 -6.16 -19.75
N ALA A 13 9.95 -5.96 -18.43
CA ALA A 13 11.08 -5.42 -17.66
C ALA A 13 12.16 -6.46 -17.35
N LYS A 14 11.95 -7.74 -17.70
CA LYS A 14 12.89 -8.80 -17.44
C LYS A 14 14.23 -8.53 -18.14
N ASN A 15 15.29 -8.36 -17.32
CA ASN A 15 16.65 -8.09 -17.82
C ASN A 15 16.80 -6.78 -18.64
N LYS A 16 15.86 -5.84 -18.50
CA LYS A 16 15.90 -4.55 -19.20
C LYS A 16 15.91 -3.40 -18.20
N LYS A 17 16.51 -2.27 -18.58
CA LYS A 17 16.39 -1.02 -17.85
C LYS A 17 15.02 -0.43 -18.14
N VAL A 18 14.26 -0.14 -17.10
CA VAL A 18 12.93 0.47 -17.19
C VAL A 18 13.00 1.88 -16.64
N GLY A 19 12.52 2.85 -17.41
CA GLY A 19 12.32 4.22 -16.96
C GLY A 19 10.93 4.41 -16.39
N ILE A 20 10.79 5.24 -15.36
CA ILE A 20 9.50 5.64 -14.81
C ILE A 20 9.21 7.06 -15.29
N CYS A 21 8.07 7.25 -15.96
CA CYS A 21 7.57 8.56 -16.34
C CYS A 21 6.45 8.97 -15.39
N PHE A 22 6.56 10.18 -14.80
CA PHE A 22 5.54 10.77 -13.93
C PHE A 22 5.43 12.28 -14.16
N THR A 23 5.39 12.66 -15.44
CA THR A 23 4.99 14.01 -15.84
C THR A 23 3.47 14.14 -15.72
N GLU A 24 2.95 15.36 -15.65
CA GLU A 24 1.51 15.61 -15.53
C GLU A 24 0.73 14.97 -16.69
N GLU A 25 1.30 15.01 -17.90
CA GLU A 25 0.70 14.41 -19.12
C GLU A 25 0.68 12.88 -19.09
N SER A 26 1.51 12.24 -18.25
CA SER A 26 1.54 10.78 -18.09
C SER A 26 0.53 10.24 -17.08
N LEU A 27 -0.15 11.13 -16.34
CA LEU A 27 -1.11 10.73 -15.32
C LEU A 27 -2.49 10.53 -15.93
N MET A 28 -3.08 9.37 -15.67
CA MET A 28 -4.45 9.05 -16.05
C MET A 28 -5.36 9.18 -14.83
N TYR A 29 -6.48 9.87 -14.99
CA TYR A 29 -7.49 10.02 -13.95
C TYR A 29 -8.68 9.12 -14.28
N SER A 30 -9.20 8.43 -13.26
CA SER A 30 -10.40 7.62 -13.38
C SER A 30 -11.36 7.91 -12.24
N ASP A 31 -12.64 7.76 -12.49
CA ASP A 31 -13.65 7.94 -11.46
C ASP A 31 -13.55 6.84 -10.40
N PRO A 32 -13.69 7.20 -9.12
CA PRO A 32 -13.69 6.21 -8.05
C PRO A 32 -14.97 5.34 -8.11
N PRO A 33 -14.91 4.10 -7.62
CA PRO A 33 -16.10 3.27 -7.53
C PRO A 33 -17.21 3.96 -6.72
N PRO A 34 -18.47 3.91 -7.17
CA PRO A 34 -19.58 4.68 -6.59
C PRO A 34 -20.03 4.17 -5.21
N SER A 35 -19.48 3.06 -4.68
CA SER A 35 -19.78 2.56 -3.35
C SER A 35 -18.60 1.80 -2.75
N PHE A 36 -18.54 1.76 -1.42
CA PHE A 36 -17.51 1.05 -0.68
C PHE A 36 -17.46 -0.45 -1.02
N VAL A 37 -18.63 -1.08 -1.21
CA VAL A 37 -18.72 -2.50 -1.61
C VAL A 37 -18.10 -2.71 -3.00
N LYS A 38 -18.37 -1.83 -3.95
CA LYS A 38 -17.76 -1.89 -5.29
C LYS A 38 -16.26 -1.67 -5.22
N TRP A 39 -15.81 -0.77 -4.36
CA TRP A 39 -14.39 -0.52 -4.11
C TRP A 39 -13.70 -1.76 -3.54
N ILE A 40 -14.28 -2.43 -2.52
CA ILE A 40 -13.74 -3.69 -1.97
C ILE A 40 -13.62 -4.75 -3.07
N LYS A 41 -14.68 -4.94 -3.88
CA LYS A 41 -14.67 -5.92 -4.98
C LYS A 41 -13.57 -5.60 -6.01
N GLN A 42 -13.39 -4.34 -6.36
CA GLN A 42 -12.32 -3.91 -7.27
C GLN A 42 -10.94 -4.20 -6.67
N LYS A 43 -10.70 -3.86 -5.40
CA LYS A 43 -9.42 -4.13 -4.74
C LYS A 43 -9.14 -5.61 -4.57
N ALA A 44 -10.15 -6.41 -4.23
CA ALA A 44 -10.01 -7.86 -4.15
C ALA A 44 -9.63 -8.49 -5.50
N ARG A 45 -10.20 -7.98 -6.60
CA ARG A 45 -9.83 -8.39 -7.96
C ARG A 45 -8.38 -8.03 -8.28
N HIS A 46 -7.91 -6.80 -7.99
CA HIS A 46 -6.51 -6.42 -8.17
C HIS A 46 -5.56 -7.29 -7.33
N LEU A 47 -5.94 -7.57 -6.08
CA LEU A 47 -5.14 -8.42 -5.21
C LEU A 47 -5.08 -9.88 -5.68
N SER A 48 -6.07 -10.37 -6.41
CA SER A 48 -6.03 -11.74 -6.97
C SER A 48 -4.90 -11.93 -7.97
N THR A 49 -4.54 -10.88 -8.72
CA THR A 49 -3.43 -10.88 -9.66
C THR A 49 -2.08 -11.10 -8.98
N SER A 50 -1.95 -10.75 -7.70
CA SER A 50 -0.72 -10.96 -6.94
C SER A 50 -0.30 -12.44 -6.83
N ASN A 51 -1.22 -13.37 -7.08
CA ASN A 51 -0.90 -14.80 -7.10
C ASN A 51 -0.01 -15.17 -8.30
N GLU A 52 -0.08 -14.40 -9.38
CA GLU A 52 0.69 -14.60 -10.61
C GLU A 52 2.06 -13.88 -10.58
N TYR A 53 2.30 -13.04 -9.56
CA TYR A 53 3.56 -12.31 -9.45
C TYR A 53 4.73 -13.29 -9.23
N ARG A 54 5.89 -12.92 -9.72
CA ARG A 54 7.14 -13.63 -9.43
C ARG A 54 7.41 -13.63 -7.93
N PHE A 55 8.00 -14.70 -7.45
CA PHE A 55 8.27 -14.92 -6.03
C PHE A 55 9.00 -13.75 -5.35
N VAL A 56 9.98 -13.15 -6.02
CA VAL A 56 10.73 -11.99 -5.51
C VAL A 56 9.81 -10.80 -5.22
N TYR A 57 8.88 -10.48 -6.14
CA TYR A 57 7.94 -9.37 -5.94
C TYR A 57 6.91 -9.69 -4.85
N LYS A 58 6.49 -10.95 -4.75
CA LYS A 58 5.65 -11.40 -3.62
C LYS A 58 6.35 -11.22 -2.28
N LEU A 59 7.64 -11.54 -2.22
CA LEU A 59 8.45 -11.35 -1.00
C LEU A 59 8.58 -9.88 -0.64
N ILE A 60 8.92 -9.01 -1.60
CA ILE A 60 9.08 -7.57 -1.35
C ILE A 60 7.77 -6.94 -0.84
N LEU A 61 6.65 -7.22 -1.53
CA LEU A 61 5.34 -6.71 -1.13
C LEU A 61 4.86 -7.30 0.20
N GLY A 62 5.10 -8.60 0.40
CA GLY A 62 4.77 -9.29 1.65
C GLY A 62 5.59 -8.78 2.82
N PHE A 63 6.89 -8.56 2.62
CA PHE A 63 7.78 -8.04 3.64
C PHE A 63 7.37 -6.63 4.08
N TYR A 64 7.04 -5.76 3.12
CA TYR A 64 6.53 -4.42 3.42
C TYR A 64 5.24 -4.48 4.26
N SER A 65 4.27 -5.28 3.83
CA SER A 65 3.00 -5.45 4.53
C SER A 65 3.19 -6.02 5.94
N PHE A 66 4.05 -7.04 6.07
CA PHE A 66 4.39 -7.66 7.35
C PHE A 66 5.08 -6.67 8.29
N SER A 67 6.05 -5.89 7.80
CA SER A 67 6.75 -4.90 8.61
C SER A 67 5.82 -3.80 9.14
N GLN A 68 4.81 -3.39 8.35
CA GLN A 68 3.79 -2.43 8.80
C GLN A 68 2.96 -2.99 9.96
N ILE A 69 2.47 -4.21 9.83
CA ILE A 69 1.69 -4.87 10.89
C ILE A 69 2.54 -5.06 12.14
N LEU A 70 3.78 -5.56 11.97
CA LEU A 70 4.70 -5.78 13.07
C LEU A 70 5.03 -4.49 13.82
N TRP A 71 5.19 -3.37 13.11
CA TRP A 71 5.38 -2.06 13.69
C TRP A 71 4.25 -1.70 14.66
N PHE A 72 2.99 -1.78 14.24
CA PHE A 72 1.86 -1.44 15.09
C PHE A 72 1.71 -2.40 16.27
N LEU A 73 1.92 -3.69 16.05
CA LEU A 73 1.91 -4.69 17.13
C LEU A 73 3.01 -4.41 18.16
N SER A 74 4.22 -4.04 17.72
CA SER A 74 5.34 -3.71 18.60
C SER A 74 5.04 -2.48 19.46
N ILE A 75 4.46 -1.42 18.87
CA ILE A 75 4.02 -0.24 19.60
C ILE A 75 2.97 -0.60 20.65
N LEU A 76 1.96 -1.36 20.27
CA LEU A 76 0.89 -1.76 21.19
C LEU A 76 1.44 -2.61 22.33
N SER A 77 2.27 -3.60 22.02
CA SER A 77 2.92 -4.45 23.03
C SER A 77 3.80 -3.65 23.96
N PHE A 78 4.56 -2.69 23.44
CA PHE A 78 5.44 -1.85 24.26
C PHE A 78 4.64 -0.97 25.22
N LEU A 79 3.53 -0.36 24.77
CA LEU A 79 2.66 0.46 25.60
C LEU A 79 1.98 -0.35 26.73
N ILE A 80 1.64 -1.62 26.46
CA ILE A 80 1.04 -2.51 27.46
C ILE A 80 2.08 -2.91 28.52
N LEU A 81 3.30 -3.27 28.09
CA LEU A 81 4.34 -3.76 28.98
C LEU A 81 5.04 -2.63 29.75
N TYR A 82 5.20 -1.47 29.13
CA TYR A 82 5.96 -0.34 29.66
C TYR A 82 5.21 0.98 29.53
N PRO A 83 4.04 1.16 30.16
CA PRO A 83 3.18 2.34 29.99
C PRO A 83 3.86 3.64 30.39
N ASN A 84 4.78 3.62 31.35
CA ASN A 84 5.51 4.80 31.81
C ASN A 84 6.45 5.39 30.76
N PHE A 85 6.78 4.65 29.71
CA PHE A 85 7.68 5.07 28.64
C PHE A 85 6.93 5.47 27.35
N TRP A 86 5.65 5.83 27.44
CA TRP A 86 4.81 6.23 26.29
C TRP A 86 5.46 7.32 25.41
N TYR A 87 6.24 8.24 26.01
CA TYR A 87 6.94 9.31 25.30
C TYR A 87 7.96 8.79 24.27
N LEU A 88 8.60 7.64 24.52
CA LEU A 88 9.48 7.00 23.55
C LEU A 88 8.69 6.53 22.33
N VAL A 89 7.52 5.95 22.55
CA VAL A 89 6.64 5.53 21.45
C VAL A 89 6.24 6.73 20.59
N VAL A 90 5.85 7.84 21.22
CA VAL A 90 5.52 9.07 20.51
C VAL A 90 6.73 9.55 19.68
N GLY A 91 7.92 9.53 20.23
CA GLY A 91 9.15 9.87 19.52
C GLY A 91 9.38 9.00 18.29
N PHE A 92 9.26 7.67 18.42
CA PHE A 92 9.41 6.74 17.29
C PHE A 92 8.34 6.94 16.22
N VAL A 93 7.09 7.19 16.60
CA VAL A 93 5.99 7.47 15.66
C VAL A 93 6.26 8.76 14.90
N ILE A 94 6.70 9.82 15.57
CA ILE A 94 7.04 11.09 14.92
C ILE A 94 8.18 10.90 13.92
N VAL A 95 9.25 10.20 14.32
CA VAL A 95 10.39 9.93 13.42
C VAL A 95 9.94 9.14 12.19
N LYS A 96 9.14 8.09 12.36
CA LYS A 96 8.58 7.33 11.24
C LYS A 96 7.77 8.22 10.29
N TRP A 97 6.88 9.05 10.82
CA TRP A 97 6.06 9.95 9.99
C TRP A 97 6.87 11.01 9.27
N LEU A 98 7.90 11.56 9.91
CA LEU A 98 8.81 12.50 9.26
C LEU A 98 9.55 11.85 8.08
N VAL A 99 10.07 10.63 8.26
CA VAL A 99 10.73 9.89 7.18
C VAL A 99 9.76 9.60 6.04
N GLN A 100 8.55 9.14 6.36
CA GLN A 100 7.51 8.92 5.36
C GLN A 100 7.14 10.22 4.63
N TRP A 101 7.03 11.33 5.33
CA TRP A 101 6.73 12.62 4.72
C TRP A 101 7.84 13.10 3.77
N ILE A 102 9.10 12.90 4.15
CA ILE A 102 10.22 13.23 3.27
C ILE A 102 10.18 12.40 1.98
N ILE A 103 9.90 11.10 2.07
CA ILE A 103 9.94 10.19 0.92
C ILE A 103 8.66 10.32 0.09
N PHE A 104 7.51 9.99 0.68
CA PHE A 104 6.24 9.95 -0.05
C PHE A 104 5.64 11.33 -0.30
N GLY A 105 5.89 12.30 0.60
CA GLY A 105 5.44 13.68 0.43
C GLY A 105 6.08 14.34 -0.77
N LYS A 106 7.39 14.19 -0.95
CA LYS A 106 8.09 14.69 -2.15
C LYS A 106 7.54 14.07 -3.42
N PHE A 107 7.26 12.76 -3.41
CA PHE A 107 6.67 12.09 -4.54
C PHE A 107 5.23 12.58 -4.82
N ALA A 108 4.39 12.68 -3.79
CA ALA A 108 3.02 13.18 -3.91
C ALA A 108 2.96 14.61 -4.45
N LEU A 109 3.89 15.48 -4.02
CA LEU A 109 3.98 16.83 -4.57
C LEU A 109 4.39 16.82 -6.04
N LYS A 110 5.27 15.92 -6.45
CA LYS A 110 5.73 15.79 -7.84
C LYS A 110 4.62 15.36 -8.80
N ILE A 111 3.67 14.54 -8.33
CA ILE A 111 2.49 14.13 -9.11
C ILE A 111 1.25 15.03 -8.88
N ASN A 112 1.47 16.24 -8.35
CA ASN A 112 0.44 17.22 -8.03
C ASN A 112 -0.66 16.75 -7.05
N ALA A 113 -0.36 15.74 -6.24
CA ALA A 113 -1.28 15.17 -5.24
C ALA A 113 -1.09 15.80 -3.85
N LYS A 114 -1.14 17.11 -3.73
CA LYS A 114 -0.86 17.89 -2.50
C LYS A 114 -1.69 17.42 -1.30
N LYS A 115 -2.98 17.12 -1.51
CA LYS A 115 -3.86 16.64 -0.43
C LYS A 115 -3.37 15.34 0.19
N ILE A 116 -2.83 14.44 -0.63
CA ILE A 116 -2.23 13.17 -0.16
C ILE A 116 -0.98 13.46 0.66
N ALA A 117 -0.12 14.38 0.20
CA ALA A 117 1.11 14.74 0.90
C ALA A 117 0.83 15.22 2.34
N TYR A 118 -0.19 16.06 2.55
CA TYR A 118 -0.55 16.54 3.89
C TYR A 118 -1.18 15.48 4.78
N ALA A 119 -1.91 14.55 4.21
CA ALA A 119 -2.65 13.52 4.95
C ALA A 119 -1.88 12.19 5.12
N LEU A 120 -0.58 12.15 4.77
CA LEU A 120 0.24 10.92 4.82
C LEU A 120 0.20 10.18 6.17
N PRO A 121 0.32 10.83 7.35
CA PRO A 121 0.24 10.12 8.63
C PRO A 121 -1.09 9.40 8.82
N PHE A 122 -2.19 10.02 8.37
CA PHE A 122 -3.52 9.43 8.42
C PHE A 122 -3.64 8.23 7.46
N TYR A 123 -3.11 8.37 6.24
CA TYR A 123 -3.09 7.27 5.27
C TYR A 123 -2.23 6.09 5.70
N ASP A 124 -1.19 6.29 6.49
CA ASP A 124 -0.39 5.20 7.05
C ASP A 124 -1.21 4.29 7.97
N ILE A 125 -2.04 4.89 8.83
CA ILE A 125 -2.97 4.17 9.70
C ILE A 125 -4.04 3.44 8.86
N LEU A 126 -4.69 4.16 7.94
CA LEU A 126 -5.70 3.58 7.05
C LEU A 126 -5.14 2.43 6.21
N PHE A 127 -3.91 2.57 5.71
CA PHE A 127 -3.27 1.51 4.93
C PHE A 127 -3.03 0.25 5.77
N SER A 128 -2.65 0.39 7.02
CA SER A 128 -2.47 -0.75 7.92
C SER A 128 -3.79 -1.45 8.23
N LEU A 129 -4.87 -0.69 8.46
CA LEU A 129 -6.22 -1.24 8.61
C LEU A 129 -6.68 -1.95 7.32
N TYR A 130 -6.37 -1.37 6.16
CA TYR A 130 -6.63 -1.97 4.86
C TYR A 130 -5.91 -3.33 4.71
N LEU A 131 -4.63 -3.42 5.07
CA LEU A 131 -3.87 -4.68 5.00
C LEU A 131 -4.49 -5.78 5.87
N ILE A 132 -4.89 -5.44 7.09
CA ILE A 132 -5.55 -6.38 8.01
C ILE A 132 -6.89 -6.82 7.43
N LEU A 133 -7.72 -5.87 7.00
CA LEU A 133 -9.03 -6.13 6.43
C LEU A 133 -8.93 -7.09 5.23
N PHE A 134 -8.05 -6.78 4.27
CA PHE A 134 -7.89 -7.62 3.09
C PHE A 134 -7.19 -8.95 3.37
N GLY A 135 -6.30 -9.02 4.37
CA GLY A 135 -5.76 -10.27 4.85
C GLY A 135 -6.84 -11.23 5.34
N ILE A 136 -7.85 -10.70 6.04
CA ILE A 136 -8.99 -11.48 6.55
C ILE A 136 -9.98 -11.81 5.42
N ILE A 137 -10.31 -10.85 4.57
CA ILE A 137 -11.40 -10.98 3.58
C ILE A 137 -10.95 -11.77 2.34
N LYS A 138 -9.67 -11.69 1.94
CA LYS A 138 -9.15 -12.32 0.71
C LYS A 138 -9.52 -13.80 0.57
N PRO A 139 -9.44 -14.67 1.60
CA PRO A 139 -9.82 -16.07 1.48
C PRO A 139 -11.30 -16.30 1.15
N PHE A 140 -12.17 -15.36 1.49
CA PHE A 140 -13.62 -15.47 1.32
C PHE A 140 -14.14 -14.88 0.00
N ILE A 141 -13.33 -14.06 -0.67
CA ILE A 141 -13.69 -13.45 -1.95
C ILE A 141 -13.15 -14.30 -3.09
N LYS A 142 -14.04 -15.08 -3.73
CA LYS A 142 -13.72 -15.74 -5.00
C LYS A 142 -13.69 -14.67 -6.11
N PRO A 143 -12.57 -14.49 -6.81
CA PRO A 143 -12.53 -13.58 -7.95
C PRO A 143 -13.47 -14.10 -9.02
N LYS A 144 -14.47 -13.30 -9.43
CA LYS A 144 -15.25 -13.61 -10.63
C LYS A 144 -14.33 -13.43 -11.82
N THR A 145 -14.17 -14.50 -12.60
CA THR A 145 -13.59 -14.41 -13.93
C THR A 145 -14.50 -13.54 -14.81
N TRP A 146 -13.90 -12.77 -15.69
CA TRP A 146 -14.66 -12.06 -16.72
C TRP A 146 -15.27 -13.11 -17.65
N ASN A 147 -16.60 -13.16 -17.69
CA ASN A 147 -17.35 -13.73 -18.82
C ASN A 147 -17.78 -12.58 -19.70
#